data_46fc3af92f29d9cd812f79f5188f3ef5
#
_entry.id   46fc3af92f29d9cd812f79f5188f3ef5
#
_cell.length_a   1.000
_cell.length_b   1.000
_cell.length_c   1.000
_cell.angle_alpha   90.00
_cell.angle_beta   90.00
_cell.angle_gamma   90.00
#
_symmetry.space_group_name_H-M   'P 1'
#
loop_
_entity.id
_entity.type
_entity.pdbx_description
1 polymer ?
#
loop_
_entity_poly.entity_id
_entity_poly.type
_entity_poly.pdbx_seq_one_letter_code
_entity_poly.pdbx_strand_id
1 'polypeptide(L)'
;MTCSTCGNVLAPDARFCPRCGAHAAVPPPPPTTYAPGPMVWPYNRVERNIQILGTMWLVYAALRFCTGFMGMMFLHGFLGGHFGNGNFNLGWSPFGSMWLASLWPMAVFSLVVSIGCTVLTGYALIARQPWGRVLGIIFGILALIHIPLGTALGVYTLWVLAPRVSGEEYASLAYAQHGR
;
A
#
# COMPACT_ATOMS: atom_id res chain seq x y z
N MET A 1 -11.74 45.58 34.45
CA MET A 1 -10.33 45.89 34.81
C MET A 1 -10.29 47.29 35.40
N THR A 2 -9.36 47.62 36.30
CA THR A 2 -9.14 48.98 36.84
C THR A 2 -7.83 49.56 36.32
N CYS A 3 -7.82 50.84 35.99
CA CYS A 3 -6.61 51.53 35.51
C CYS A 3 -5.60 51.65 36.67
N SER A 4 -4.37 51.19 36.49
CA SER A 4 -3.29 51.25 37.48
C SER A 4 -2.86 52.68 37.83
N THR A 5 -3.15 53.66 36.97
CA THR A 5 -2.71 55.07 37.12
C THR A 5 -3.76 55.94 37.82
N CYS A 6 -5.06 55.75 37.53
CA CYS A 6 -6.12 56.63 38.05
C CYS A 6 -7.30 55.89 38.70
N GLY A 7 -7.28 54.58 38.81
CA GLY A 7 -8.31 53.75 39.46
C GLY A 7 -9.64 53.66 38.71
N ASN A 8 -9.77 54.24 37.48
CA ASN A 8 -11.00 54.20 36.74
C ASN A 8 -11.32 52.80 36.21
N VAL A 9 -12.59 52.41 36.19
CA VAL A 9 -13.03 51.12 35.66
C VAL A 9 -12.94 51.14 34.15
N LEU A 10 -12.24 50.15 33.59
CA LEU A 10 -12.02 49.98 32.16
C LEU A 10 -12.88 48.83 31.61
N ALA A 11 -13.37 49.00 30.39
CA ALA A 11 -13.97 47.88 29.64
C ALA A 11 -12.91 46.77 29.41
N PRO A 12 -13.31 45.50 29.32
CA PRO A 12 -12.38 44.37 29.22
C PRO A 12 -11.48 44.40 27.95
N ASP A 13 -11.87 45.16 26.97
CA ASP A 13 -11.20 45.30 25.64
C ASP A 13 -10.54 46.67 25.42
N ALA A 14 -10.62 47.59 26.45
CA ALA A 14 -10.05 48.92 26.35
C ALA A 14 -8.54 48.90 26.33
N ARG A 15 -7.92 49.40 25.27
CA ARG A 15 -6.46 49.57 25.14
C ARG A 15 -5.92 50.81 25.83
N PHE A 16 -6.77 51.81 26.06
CA PHE A 16 -6.42 53.09 26.71
C PHE A 16 -7.49 53.49 27.75
N CYS A 17 -7.04 54.12 28.82
CA CYS A 17 -7.95 54.67 29.80
C CYS A 17 -8.61 55.94 29.26
N PRO A 18 -9.95 56.04 29.19
CA PRO A 18 -10.62 57.25 28.68
C PRO A 18 -10.46 58.47 29.60
N ARG A 19 -10.01 58.27 30.86
CA ARG A 19 -9.87 59.35 31.82
C ARG A 19 -8.46 59.94 31.91
N CYS A 20 -7.42 59.12 31.77
CA CYS A 20 -6.03 59.61 31.92
C CYS A 20 -5.14 59.30 30.74
N GLY A 21 -5.64 58.60 29.67
CA GLY A 21 -4.89 58.26 28.50
C GLY A 21 -3.83 57.17 28.69
N ALA A 22 -3.68 56.62 29.92
CA ALA A 22 -2.69 55.59 30.17
C ALA A 22 -3.05 54.30 29.42
N HIS A 23 -2.02 53.59 28.89
CA HIS A 23 -2.19 52.26 28.32
C HIS A 23 -2.78 51.31 29.34
N ALA A 24 -3.90 50.67 29.00
CA ALA A 24 -4.42 49.56 29.79
C ALA A 24 -3.44 48.37 29.55
N ALA A 25 -2.91 47.82 30.63
CA ALA A 25 -2.17 46.59 30.59
C ALA A 25 -3.14 45.45 30.23
N VAL A 26 -3.35 45.22 28.96
CA VAL A 26 -4.07 44.03 28.48
C VAL A 26 -3.16 42.85 28.83
N PRO A 27 -3.62 41.91 29.71
CA PRO A 27 -2.83 40.71 29.94
C PRO A 27 -2.53 40.05 28.58
N PRO A 28 -1.31 39.58 28.36
CA PRO A 28 -0.98 38.88 27.11
C PRO A 28 -2.02 37.76 26.94
N PRO A 29 -2.55 37.59 25.72
CA PRO A 29 -3.48 36.48 25.47
C PRO A 29 -2.81 35.20 26.00
N PRO A 30 -3.56 34.31 26.65
CA PRO A 30 -2.99 33.06 27.13
C PRO A 30 -2.24 32.43 25.95
N PRO A 31 -1.04 31.88 26.20
CA PRO A 31 -0.31 31.22 25.13
C PRO A 31 -1.30 30.23 24.48
N THR A 32 -1.73 30.54 23.30
CA THR A 32 -2.44 29.56 22.47
C THR A 32 -1.44 28.44 22.32
N THR A 33 -1.57 27.42 23.18
CA THR A 33 -0.90 26.16 22.93
C THR A 33 -1.50 25.70 21.63
N TYR A 34 -0.87 26.10 20.52
CA TYR A 34 -1.05 25.43 19.27
C TYR A 34 -0.59 24.00 19.56
N ALA A 35 -1.50 23.18 20.04
CA ALA A 35 -1.38 21.77 19.78
C ALA A 35 -1.21 21.73 18.28
N PRO A 36 -0.06 21.27 17.73
CA PRO A 36 0.04 21.09 16.30
C PRO A 36 -1.15 20.23 15.94
N GLY A 37 -2.17 20.85 15.35
CA GLY A 37 -3.31 20.12 14.82
C GLY A 37 -2.71 19.02 13.97
N PRO A 38 -3.30 17.82 13.91
CA PRO A 38 -2.76 16.75 13.10
C PRO A 38 -2.39 17.40 11.78
N MET A 39 -1.11 17.36 11.43
CA MET A 39 -0.59 17.98 10.22
C MET A 39 -1.39 17.32 9.09
N VAL A 40 -2.49 17.98 8.71
CA VAL A 40 -3.33 17.56 7.59
C VAL A 40 -2.47 17.82 6.39
N TRP A 41 -1.63 16.84 6.07
CA TRP A 41 -0.94 16.84 4.80
C TRP A 41 -2.04 16.85 3.74
N PRO A 42 -2.18 17.90 2.91
CA PRO A 42 -3.27 18.00 1.94
C PRO A 42 -3.18 16.95 0.83
N TYR A 43 -2.36 15.93 1.01
CA TYR A 43 -2.02 14.93 0.03
C TYR A 43 -2.43 13.54 0.53
N ASN A 44 -3.67 13.17 0.28
CA ASN A 44 -4.21 11.82 0.49
C ASN A 44 -3.57 10.87 -0.54
N ARG A 45 -2.28 10.58 -0.33
CA ARG A 45 -1.48 9.78 -1.24
C ARG A 45 -1.99 8.36 -1.34
N VAL A 46 -2.35 7.77 -0.21
CA VAL A 46 -2.86 6.40 -0.15
C VAL A 46 -4.25 6.35 -0.74
N GLU A 47 -5.16 7.22 -0.33
CA GLU A 47 -6.53 7.24 -0.82
C GLU A 47 -6.60 7.37 -2.34
N ARG A 48 -5.80 8.26 -2.91
CA ARG A 48 -5.76 8.48 -4.36
C ARG A 48 -5.18 7.29 -5.12
N ASN A 49 -4.15 6.63 -4.58
CA ASN A 49 -3.41 5.62 -5.31
C ASN A 49 -3.82 4.19 -4.98
N ILE A 50 -4.60 3.96 -3.90
CA ILE A 50 -4.95 2.61 -3.46
C ILE A 50 -5.78 1.84 -4.48
N GLN A 51 -6.71 2.50 -5.16
CA GLN A 51 -7.52 1.87 -6.21
C GLN A 51 -6.67 1.53 -7.43
N ILE A 52 -5.80 2.48 -7.83
CA ILE A 52 -4.86 2.25 -8.93
C ILE A 52 -3.93 1.09 -8.59
N LEU A 53 -3.39 1.08 -7.36
CA LEU A 53 -2.50 0.02 -6.90
C LEU A 53 -3.20 -1.34 -6.89
N GLY A 54 -4.41 -1.41 -6.36
CA GLY A 54 -5.20 -2.64 -6.33
C GLY A 54 -5.54 -3.15 -7.74
N THR A 55 -5.93 -2.26 -8.66
CA THR A 55 -6.19 -2.65 -10.06
C THR A 55 -4.92 -3.10 -10.78
N MET A 56 -3.77 -2.47 -10.52
CA MET A 56 -2.47 -2.92 -11.06
C MET A 56 -2.10 -4.33 -10.58
N TRP A 57 -2.38 -4.67 -9.32
CA TRP A 57 -2.18 -6.01 -8.80
C TRP A 57 -3.08 -7.04 -9.49
N LEU A 58 -4.35 -6.72 -9.77
CA LEU A 58 -5.26 -7.60 -10.50
C LEU A 58 -4.83 -7.79 -11.97
N VAL A 59 -4.42 -6.71 -12.63
CA VAL A 59 -3.88 -6.78 -14.01
C VAL A 59 -2.62 -7.64 -14.02
N TYR A 60 -1.73 -7.48 -13.06
CA TYR A 60 -0.53 -8.32 -12.93
C TYR A 60 -0.88 -9.78 -12.69
N ALA A 61 -1.90 -10.09 -11.89
CA ALA A 61 -2.39 -11.46 -11.67
C ALA A 61 -2.93 -12.06 -12.98
N ALA A 62 -3.70 -11.30 -13.78
CA ALA A 62 -4.20 -11.73 -15.08
C ALA A 62 -3.06 -12.01 -16.08
N LEU A 63 -2.07 -11.12 -16.14
CA LEU A 63 -0.87 -11.32 -16.98
C LEU A 63 -0.09 -12.57 -16.55
N ARG A 64 0.08 -12.78 -15.25
CA ARG A 64 0.74 -13.99 -14.72
C ARG A 64 -0.04 -15.25 -15.03
N PHE A 65 -1.36 -15.19 -14.96
CA PHE A 65 -2.20 -16.31 -15.37
C PHE A 65 -2.00 -16.62 -16.87
N CYS A 66 -2.11 -15.62 -17.74
CA CYS A 66 -1.93 -15.81 -19.17
C CYS A 66 -0.54 -16.34 -19.53
N THR A 67 0.52 -15.72 -18.99
CA THR A 67 1.90 -16.14 -19.26
C THR A 67 2.22 -17.51 -18.66
N GLY A 68 1.72 -17.80 -17.46
CA GLY A 68 1.90 -19.10 -16.81
C GLY A 68 1.16 -20.21 -17.57
N PHE A 69 -0.10 -19.95 -17.95
CA PHE A 69 -0.89 -20.90 -18.73
C PHE A 69 -0.28 -21.15 -20.11
N MET A 70 0.10 -20.09 -20.81
CA MET A 70 0.77 -20.20 -22.12
C MET A 70 2.09 -20.97 -22.00
N GLY A 71 2.92 -20.64 -21.01
CA GLY A 71 4.18 -21.33 -20.75
C GLY A 71 3.97 -22.82 -20.45
N MET A 72 2.90 -23.13 -19.70
CA MET A 72 2.53 -24.50 -19.36
C MET A 72 2.07 -25.31 -20.60
N MET A 73 1.23 -24.70 -21.45
CA MET A 73 0.79 -25.31 -22.72
C MET A 73 1.97 -25.54 -23.65
N PHE A 74 2.86 -24.54 -23.77
CA PHE A 74 4.05 -24.66 -24.59
C PHE A 74 4.98 -25.76 -24.07
N LEU A 75 5.24 -25.78 -22.78
CA LEU A 75 6.10 -26.79 -22.16
C LEU A 75 5.49 -28.20 -22.30
N HIS A 76 4.19 -28.35 -22.10
CA HIS A 76 3.50 -29.62 -22.28
C HIS A 76 3.55 -30.08 -23.73
N GLY A 77 3.29 -29.20 -24.70
CA GLY A 77 3.37 -29.53 -26.13
C GLY A 77 4.80 -29.86 -26.55
N PHE A 78 5.78 -29.10 -26.06
CA PHE A 78 7.21 -29.34 -26.37
C PHE A 78 7.69 -30.65 -25.78
N LEU A 79 7.44 -30.88 -24.48
CA LEU A 79 7.82 -32.13 -23.81
C LEU A 79 7.03 -33.34 -24.35
N GLY A 80 5.71 -33.21 -24.52
CA GLY A 80 4.86 -34.27 -25.05
C GLY A 80 5.19 -34.62 -26.54
N GLY A 81 5.44 -33.61 -27.37
CA GLY A 81 5.79 -33.81 -28.78
C GLY A 81 7.20 -34.39 -29.01
N HIS A 82 8.17 -33.93 -28.20
CA HIS A 82 9.55 -34.40 -28.31
C HIS A 82 9.84 -35.69 -27.54
N PHE A 83 9.22 -35.87 -26.39
CA PHE A 83 9.45 -37.08 -25.57
C PHE A 83 8.45 -38.21 -25.86
N GLY A 84 7.26 -37.91 -26.40
CA GLY A 84 6.26 -38.90 -26.75
C GLY A 84 6.57 -39.68 -28.03
N ASN A 85 7.38 -39.15 -28.92
CA ASN A 85 7.68 -39.75 -30.23
C ASN A 85 8.99 -40.55 -30.28
N GLY A 86 9.56 -40.95 -29.16
CA GLY A 86 10.63 -41.95 -29.06
C GLY A 86 11.99 -41.63 -29.71
N ASN A 87 12.14 -40.50 -30.41
CA ASN A 87 13.33 -40.17 -31.20
C ASN A 87 14.34 -39.23 -30.53
N PHE A 88 14.09 -38.84 -29.26
CA PHE A 88 15.05 -38.03 -28.52
C PHE A 88 15.83 -38.91 -27.56
N ASN A 89 16.82 -39.63 -28.06
CA ASN A 89 17.89 -40.24 -27.28
C ASN A 89 18.84 -39.18 -26.72
N LEU A 90 18.34 -38.29 -25.87
CA LEU A 90 19.22 -37.74 -24.86
C LEU A 90 19.48 -38.88 -23.88
N GLY A 91 20.72 -39.33 -23.75
CA GLY A 91 21.17 -40.39 -22.88
C GLY A 91 20.93 -40.14 -21.36
N TRP A 92 19.79 -39.61 -21.04
CA TRP A 92 19.27 -39.39 -19.72
C TRP A 92 18.47 -40.62 -19.33
N SER A 93 19.02 -41.35 -18.37
CA SER A 93 18.43 -42.48 -17.70
C SER A 93 16.92 -42.25 -17.38
N PRO A 94 16.14 -43.34 -17.19
CA PRO A 94 14.70 -43.24 -16.77
C PRO A 94 14.47 -42.38 -15.53
N PHE A 95 15.52 -42.06 -14.79
CA PHE A 95 15.54 -41.08 -13.70
C PHE A 95 15.14 -39.64 -14.15
N GLY A 96 15.56 -39.16 -15.32
CA GLY A 96 15.29 -37.78 -15.76
C GLY A 96 13.81 -37.52 -16.05
N SER A 97 13.11 -38.48 -16.64
CA SER A 97 11.67 -38.38 -16.92
C SER A 97 10.82 -38.41 -15.64
N MET A 98 11.25 -39.17 -14.65
CA MET A 98 10.57 -39.32 -13.38
C MET A 98 10.69 -38.04 -12.52
N TRP A 99 11.84 -37.37 -12.53
CA TRP A 99 12.04 -36.08 -11.87
C TRP A 99 11.22 -34.96 -12.52
N LEU A 100 11.19 -34.88 -13.83
CA LEU A 100 10.37 -33.89 -14.56
C LEU A 100 8.88 -34.10 -14.32
N ALA A 101 8.41 -35.36 -14.29
CA ALA A 101 7.03 -35.68 -13.97
C ALA A 101 6.64 -35.29 -12.53
N SER A 102 7.57 -35.40 -11.57
CA SER A 102 7.31 -35.01 -10.17
C SER A 102 7.33 -33.50 -9.95
N LEU A 103 8.08 -32.74 -10.77
CA LEU A 103 8.13 -31.28 -10.68
C LEU A 103 6.88 -30.61 -11.26
N TRP A 104 6.15 -31.29 -12.16
CA TRP A 104 4.95 -30.75 -12.78
C TRP A 104 3.86 -30.33 -11.80
N PRO A 105 3.39 -31.18 -10.86
CA PRO A 105 2.39 -30.81 -9.89
C PRO A 105 2.88 -29.69 -8.96
N MET A 106 4.18 -29.64 -8.63
CA MET A 106 4.74 -28.55 -7.83
C MET A 106 4.73 -27.22 -8.59
N ALA A 107 5.02 -27.23 -9.89
CA ALA A 107 4.97 -26.03 -10.73
C ALA A 107 3.52 -25.50 -10.86
N VAL A 108 2.54 -26.38 -11.07
CA VAL A 108 1.11 -26.03 -11.08
C VAL A 108 0.69 -25.45 -9.75
N PHE A 109 1.00 -26.11 -8.66
CA PHE A 109 0.67 -25.66 -7.31
C PHE A 109 1.28 -24.28 -7.01
N SER A 110 2.57 -24.10 -7.31
CA SER A 110 3.27 -22.81 -7.14
C SER A 110 2.61 -21.69 -7.95
N LEU A 111 2.21 -21.97 -9.20
CA LEU A 111 1.53 -21.01 -10.06
C LEU A 111 0.17 -20.61 -9.48
N VAL A 112 -0.64 -21.58 -9.06
CA VAL A 112 -1.97 -21.35 -8.49
C VAL A 112 -1.86 -20.53 -7.19
N VAL A 113 -0.94 -20.91 -6.28
CA VAL A 113 -0.71 -20.18 -5.04
C VAL A 113 -0.24 -18.75 -5.33
N SER A 114 0.71 -18.57 -6.24
CA SER A 114 1.22 -17.25 -6.63
C SER A 114 0.12 -16.34 -7.18
N ILE A 115 -0.74 -16.86 -8.06
CA ILE A 115 -1.87 -16.11 -8.63
C ILE A 115 -2.89 -15.81 -7.53
N GLY A 116 -3.23 -16.77 -6.68
CA GLY A 116 -4.14 -16.58 -5.55
C GLY A 116 -3.67 -15.47 -4.61
N CYS A 117 -2.41 -15.46 -4.25
CA CYS A 117 -1.81 -14.42 -3.41
C CYS A 117 -1.83 -13.04 -4.07
N THR A 118 -1.56 -12.94 -5.38
CA THR A 118 -1.61 -11.66 -6.11
C THR A 118 -3.04 -11.13 -6.23
N VAL A 119 -4.02 -11.98 -6.50
CA VAL A 119 -5.45 -11.62 -6.53
C VAL A 119 -5.92 -11.18 -5.15
N LEU A 120 -5.57 -11.94 -4.10
CA LEU A 120 -5.92 -11.62 -2.72
C LEU A 120 -5.36 -10.26 -2.29
N THR A 121 -4.11 -9.97 -2.66
CA THR A 121 -3.49 -8.67 -2.39
C THR A 121 -4.22 -7.54 -3.10
N GLY A 122 -4.53 -7.69 -4.38
CA GLY A 122 -5.29 -6.71 -5.15
C GLY A 122 -6.68 -6.46 -4.55
N TYR A 123 -7.40 -7.53 -4.21
CA TYR A 123 -8.70 -7.44 -3.55
C TYR A 123 -8.63 -6.75 -2.18
N ALA A 124 -7.68 -7.14 -1.33
CA ALA A 124 -7.52 -6.57 0.00
C ALA A 124 -7.23 -5.06 -0.02
N LEU A 125 -6.46 -4.59 -1.02
CA LEU A 125 -6.19 -3.18 -1.21
C LEU A 125 -7.42 -2.41 -1.69
N ILE A 126 -8.19 -2.94 -2.64
CA ILE A 126 -9.43 -2.31 -3.14
C ILE A 126 -10.49 -2.29 -2.04
N ALA A 127 -10.65 -3.40 -1.32
CA ALA A 127 -11.59 -3.53 -0.20
C ALA A 127 -11.10 -2.83 1.08
N ARG A 128 -9.97 -2.13 1.05
CA ARG A 128 -9.37 -1.37 2.18
C ARG A 128 -9.30 -2.19 3.47
N GLN A 129 -9.00 -3.48 3.37
CA GLN A 129 -8.91 -4.35 4.53
C GLN A 129 -7.70 -3.97 5.40
N PRO A 130 -7.81 -3.99 6.76
CA PRO A 130 -6.72 -3.58 7.64
C PRO A 130 -5.43 -4.39 7.44
N TRP A 131 -5.54 -5.66 7.06
CA TRP A 131 -4.41 -6.52 6.74
C TRP A 131 -3.85 -6.34 5.30
N GLY A 132 -4.58 -5.64 4.42
CA GLY A 132 -4.19 -5.43 3.02
C GLY A 132 -2.86 -4.70 2.86
N ARG A 133 -2.55 -3.75 3.77
CA ARG A 133 -1.27 -3.03 3.78
C ARG A 133 -0.09 -3.98 4.02
N VAL A 134 -0.22 -4.87 5.00
CA VAL A 134 0.86 -5.82 5.36
C VAL A 134 1.10 -6.79 4.20
N LEU A 135 0.03 -7.35 3.63
CA LEU A 135 0.14 -8.21 2.45
C LEU A 135 0.75 -7.47 1.26
N GLY A 136 0.31 -6.24 0.99
CA GLY A 136 0.86 -5.43 -0.10
C GLY A 136 2.37 -5.21 0.03
N ILE A 137 2.88 -4.96 1.23
CA ILE A 137 4.31 -4.79 1.47
C ILE A 137 5.05 -6.12 1.27
N ILE A 138 4.56 -7.22 1.87
CA ILE A 138 5.20 -8.55 1.77
C ILE A 138 5.27 -9.01 0.31
N PHE A 139 4.13 -8.99 -0.40
CA PHE A 139 4.10 -9.41 -1.80
C PHE A 139 4.74 -8.39 -2.73
N GLY A 140 4.78 -7.10 -2.37
CA GLY A 140 5.56 -6.09 -3.06
C GLY A 140 7.05 -6.40 -3.07
N ILE A 141 7.61 -6.83 -1.93
CA ILE A 141 9.01 -7.26 -1.83
C ILE A 141 9.24 -8.53 -2.65
N LEU A 142 8.35 -9.52 -2.57
CA LEU A 142 8.46 -10.75 -3.36
C LEU A 142 8.34 -10.49 -4.87
N ALA A 143 7.52 -9.51 -5.27
CA ALA A 143 7.35 -9.13 -6.66
C ALA A 143 8.63 -8.54 -7.27
N LEU A 144 9.54 -7.95 -6.48
CA LEU A 144 10.82 -7.41 -6.94
C LEU A 144 11.69 -8.44 -7.67
N ILE A 145 11.54 -9.73 -7.31
CA ILE A 145 12.29 -10.83 -7.93
C ILE A 145 11.86 -11.07 -9.39
N HIS A 146 10.64 -10.65 -9.77
CA HIS A 146 10.07 -10.92 -11.09
C HIS A 146 10.26 -9.74 -12.05
N ILE A 147 11.45 -9.65 -12.64
CA ILE A 147 11.83 -8.60 -13.60
C ILE A 147 11.15 -8.86 -14.96
N PRO A 148 10.63 -7.81 -15.66
CA PRO A 148 10.63 -6.39 -15.28
C PRO A 148 9.34 -5.90 -14.61
N LEU A 149 8.19 -6.53 -14.87
CA LEU A 149 6.86 -6.05 -14.45
C LEU A 149 6.65 -6.15 -12.93
N GLY A 150 7.08 -7.24 -12.34
CA GLY A 150 6.98 -7.45 -10.89
C GLY A 150 7.82 -6.44 -10.12
N THR A 151 9.03 -6.14 -10.62
CA THR A 151 9.92 -5.15 -10.01
C THR A 151 9.28 -3.76 -10.01
N ALA A 152 8.72 -3.32 -11.14
CA ALA A 152 8.05 -2.02 -11.26
C ALA A 152 6.85 -1.93 -10.30
N LEU A 153 6.02 -2.98 -10.27
CA LEU A 153 4.86 -3.06 -9.37
C LEU A 153 5.28 -3.08 -7.90
N GLY A 154 6.31 -3.87 -7.55
CA GLY A 154 6.86 -3.96 -6.20
C GLY A 154 7.40 -2.64 -5.70
N VAL A 155 8.21 -1.94 -6.50
CA VAL A 155 8.73 -0.61 -6.17
C VAL A 155 7.59 0.39 -5.97
N TYR A 156 6.61 0.41 -6.86
CA TYR A 156 5.45 1.30 -6.74
C TYR A 156 4.63 1.00 -5.46
N THR A 157 4.41 -0.28 -5.16
CA THR A 157 3.69 -0.71 -3.95
C THR A 157 4.41 -0.24 -2.70
N LEU A 158 5.73 -0.43 -2.63
CA LEU A 158 6.54 0.02 -1.49
C LEU A 158 6.55 1.54 -1.38
N TRP A 159 6.66 2.25 -2.51
CA TRP A 159 6.62 3.71 -2.51
C TRP A 159 5.30 4.28 -1.96
N VAL A 160 4.17 3.62 -2.23
CA VAL A 160 2.84 4.04 -1.74
C VAL A 160 2.62 3.64 -0.28
N LEU A 161 2.95 2.39 0.11
CA LEU A 161 2.53 1.79 1.38
C LEU A 161 3.60 1.79 2.49
N ALA A 162 4.91 1.89 2.15
CA ALA A 162 5.99 1.78 3.13
C ALA A 162 6.10 2.99 4.09
N PRO A 163 5.87 4.26 3.69
CA PRO A 163 6.03 5.40 4.59
C PRO A 163 5.11 5.29 5.82
N ARG A 164 5.60 5.73 7.00
CA ARG A 164 4.82 5.69 8.27
C ARG A 164 3.52 6.48 8.17
N VAL A 165 3.56 7.65 7.56
CA VAL A 165 2.38 8.50 7.32
C VAL A 165 1.31 7.78 6.50
N SER A 166 1.71 7.00 5.49
CA SER A 166 0.80 6.16 4.70
C SER A 166 0.13 5.07 5.53
N GLY A 167 0.76 4.64 6.63
CA GLY A 167 0.18 3.66 7.55
C GLY A 167 -0.99 4.19 8.34
N GLU A 168 -0.87 5.39 8.87
CA GLU A 168 -1.93 6.06 9.62
C GLU A 168 -3.10 6.43 8.71
N GLU A 169 -2.79 6.93 7.51
CA GLU A 169 -3.79 7.22 6.48
C GLU A 169 -4.57 5.95 6.07
N TYR A 170 -3.87 4.84 5.81
CA TYR A 170 -4.51 3.56 5.46
C TYR A 170 -5.39 3.04 6.60
N ALA A 171 -4.93 3.11 7.85
CA ALA A 171 -5.67 2.67 9.01
C ALA A 171 -6.97 3.49 9.17
N SER A 172 -6.91 4.81 9.01
CA SER A 172 -8.09 5.68 9.09
C SER A 172 -9.14 5.35 8.03
N LEU A 173 -8.70 5.06 6.79
CA LEU A 173 -9.58 4.64 5.70
C LEU A 173 -10.24 3.27 5.96
N ALA A 174 -9.48 2.31 6.51
CA ALA A 174 -9.99 0.99 6.85
C ALA A 174 -11.04 1.06 7.98
N TYR A 175 -10.77 1.83 9.04
CA TYR A 175 -11.74 2.01 10.14
C TYR A 175 -13.00 2.75 9.70
N ALA A 176 -12.89 3.79 8.86
CA ALA A 176 -14.05 4.52 8.34
C ALA A 176 -15.00 3.63 7.54
N GLN A 177 -14.50 2.56 6.91
CA GLN A 177 -15.29 1.63 6.14
C GLN A 177 -16.00 0.57 7.01
N HIS A 178 -15.40 0.15 8.12
CA HIS A 178 -15.97 -0.87 9.02
C HIS A 178 -16.90 -0.27 10.08
N GLY A 179 -16.94 1.04 10.26
CA GLY A 179 -17.82 1.74 11.19
C GLY A 179 -19.17 2.17 10.63
N ARG A 180 -19.49 1.77 9.40
CA ARG A 180 -20.81 1.96 8.76
C ARG A 180 -21.60 0.66 8.74
#